data_b6225e77fab1069718318192b81f3370
#
_entry.id   b6225e77fab1069718318192b81f3370
#
_cell.length_a   1.000
_cell.length_b   1.000
_cell.length_c   1.000
_cell.angle_alpha   90.00
_cell.angle_beta   90.00
_cell.angle_gamma   90.00
#
_symmetry.space_group_name_H-M   'P 1'
#
loop_
_entity.id
_entity.type
_entity.pdbx_description
1 polymer ?
#
loop_
_entity_poly.entity_id
_entity_poly.type
_entity_poly.pdbx_seq_one_letter_code
_entity_poly.pdbx_strand_id
1 'polypeptide(L)'
;IDHYMAECVLVGGARRAARMSTKSWKDKTVLDFITVKRPIEYVGLSMDDIVQYNKDSAYPPMGFLWSSNNSVTTDKEFWDKVNIKRGDEKYNDDVTKHARNVFKLLTEAAYADGTGEPGILNSDMLVQNDEGWDDLNRGDYVGSKKYQLRDDTQILMSRLAKKAKRKKYHTITNPCGEIALNVLGGFCVIADVVPYHADTLEEAEEAFRVATRALLRVNLMSSVYGKEVKRTNRIGVGLTGVQEFAWKFFKLGFRDLIDEEKSQEFWQAMNRFNKAVKEEAKEYSAYIGQSVPHTMTTIKPAGT
;
A
#
# COMPACT_ATOMS: atom_id res chain seq x y z
N ILE A 1 -8.54 11.84 14.85
CA ILE A 1 -9.77 11.05 14.61
C ILE A 1 -9.38 9.63 14.19
N ASP A 2 -8.64 9.43 13.09
CA ASP A 2 -8.30 8.11 12.56
C ASP A 2 -7.59 7.20 13.56
N HIS A 3 -6.66 7.72 14.33
CA HIS A 3 -5.98 7.01 15.41
C HIS A 3 -6.98 6.46 16.44
N TYR A 4 -7.81 7.32 17.02
CA TYR A 4 -8.78 6.90 18.05
C TYR A 4 -9.85 5.95 17.49
N MET A 5 -10.26 6.13 16.23
CA MET A 5 -11.17 5.17 15.59
C MET A 5 -10.53 3.79 15.41
N ALA A 6 -9.24 3.74 15.11
CA ALA A 6 -8.51 2.47 15.01
C ALA A 6 -8.34 1.80 16.38
N GLU A 7 -8.13 2.57 17.44
CA GLU A 7 -8.02 2.05 18.80
C GLU A 7 -9.33 1.43 19.33
N CYS A 8 -10.48 1.91 18.86
CA CYS A 8 -11.77 1.38 19.26
C CYS A 8 -12.08 0.00 18.64
N VAL A 9 -11.30 -0.47 17.67
CA VAL A 9 -11.56 -1.72 16.94
C VAL A 9 -10.45 -2.72 17.17
N LEU A 10 -10.78 -3.80 17.87
CA LEU A 10 -9.91 -4.97 18.05
C LEU A 10 -10.46 -6.13 17.22
N VAL A 11 -9.77 -6.52 16.17
CA VAL A 11 -10.16 -7.64 15.32
C VAL A 11 -9.88 -8.96 16.06
N GLY A 12 -10.96 -9.67 16.41
CA GLY A 12 -10.86 -10.94 17.14
C GLY A 12 -10.23 -10.84 18.54
N GLY A 13 -10.17 -9.64 19.13
CA GLY A 13 -9.53 -9.39 20.43
C GLY A 13 -8.00 -9.44 20.44
N ALA A 14 -7.38 -9.83 19.33
CA ALA A 14 -5.93 -10.06 19.25
C ALA A 14 -5.19 -9.10 18.31
N ARG A 15 -5.87 -8.47 17.34
CA ARG A 15 -5.24 -7.61 16.34
C ARG A 15 -5.87 -6.23 16.29
N ARG A 16 -5.03 -5.20 16.30
CA ARG A 16 -5.47 -3.81 16.16
C ARG A 16 -5.92 -3.51 14.73
N ALA A 17 -6.92 -2.64 14.58
CA ALA A 17 -7.25 -2.06 13.30
C ALA A 17 -6.17 -1.07 12.87
N ALA A 18 -5.99 -0.90 11.57
CA ALA A 18 -5.11 0.11 10.99
C ALA A 18 -5.91 1.03 10.07
N ARG A 19 -5.53 2.29 10.01
CA ARG A 19 -6.12 3.31 9.13
C ARG A 19 -5.01 4.07 8.42
N MET A 20 -5.21 4.30 7.12
CA MET A 20 -4.28 5.07 6.30
C MET A 20 -4.82 6.49 6.09
N SER A 21 -3.97 7.47 6.36
CA SER A 21 -4.18 8.85 5.97
C SER A 21 -3.15 9.23 4.90
N THR A 22 -3.61 9.82 3.80
CA THR A 22 -2.72 10.27 2.73
C THR A 22 -2.83 11.77 2.50
N LYS A 23 -1.72 12.40 2.19
CA LYS A 23 -1.68 13.81 1.81
C LYS A 23 -0.79 14.03 0.60
N SER A 24 -1.22 14.88 -0.33
CA SER A 24 -0.41 15.21 -1.50
C SER A 24 0.80 16.06 -1.09
N TRP A 25 1.94 15.82 -1.73
CA TRP A 25 3.13 16.67 -1.56
C TRP A 25 2.88 18.15 -1.89
N LYS A 26 1.86 18.43 -2.73
CA LYS A 26 1.44 19.79 -3.11
C LYS A 26 0.58 20.50 -2.06
N ASP A 27 0.15 19.79 -1.03
CA ASP A 27 -0.68 20.41 0.02
C ASP A 27 0.16 21.34 0.89
N LYS A 28 -0.41 22.51 1.20
CA LYS A 28 0.29 23.54 1.98
C LYS A 28 0.66 23.09 3.41
N THR A 29 -0.05 22.10 3.95
CA THR A 29 0.15 21.56 5.30
C THR A 29 0.81 20.18 5.28
N VAL A 30 1.48 19.80 4.19
CA VAL A 30 2.13 18.49 4.09
C VAL A 30 3.31 18.36 5.05
N LEU A 31 4.04 19.45 5.30
CA LEU A 31 5.17 19.44 6.24
C LEU A 31 4.70 19.14 7.67
N ASP A 32 3.60 19.75 8.10
CA ASP A 32 2.98 19.46 9.40
C ASP A 32 2.47 18.01 9.47
N PHE A 33 1.91 17.52 8.35
CA PHE A 33 1.43 16.14 8.26
C PHE A 33 2.56 15.11 8.36
N ILE A 34 3.74 15.39 7.81
CA ILE A 34 4.92 14.51 7.89
C ILE A 34 5.39 14.37 9.35
N THR A 35 5.35 15.46 10.11
CA THR A 35 5.88 15.49 11.47
C THR A 35 4.83 15.24 12.56
N VAL A 36 3.55 15.09 12.20
CA VAL A 36 2.44 14.99 13.17
C VAL A 36 2.57 13.81 14.15
N LYS A 37 3.26 12.76 13.76
CA LYS A 37 3.47 11.55 14.60
C LYS A 37 4.77 11.60 15.40
N ARG A 38 5.60 12.61 15.19
CA ARG A 38 6.88 12.72 15.88
C ARG A 38 6.67 12.89 17.39
N PRO A 39 7.37 12.13 18.22
CA PRO A 39 7.32 12.30 19.68
C PRO A 39 7.62 13.72 20.11
N ILE A 40 6.97 14.17 21.16
CA ILE A 40 7.16 15.53 21.67
C ILE A 40 8.59 15.77 22.18
N GLU A 41 9.22 14.70 22.65
CA GLU A 41 10.60 14.67 23.11
C GLU A 41 11.61 15.01 22.01
N TYR A 42 11.22 14.84 20.75
CA TYR A 42 12.06 15.16 19.60
C TYR A 42 11.87 16.59 19.07
N VAL A 43 10.94 17.34 19.65
CA VAL A 43 10.68 18.71 19.19
C VAL A 43 11.88 19.60 19.53
N GLY A 44 12.44 20.22 18.48
CA GLY A 44 13.60 21.09 18.61
C GLY A 44 14.97 20.38 18.54
N LEU A 45 14.99 19.06 18.49
CA LEU A 45 16.23 18.30 18.31
C LEU A 45 16.62 18.23 16.84
N SER A 46 17.93 18.23 16.58
CA SER A 46 18.48 17.88 15.25
C SER A 46 18.37 16.38 15.01
N MET A 47 18.57 15.97 13.76
CA MET A 47 18.61 14.54 13.40
C MET A 47 19.65 13.76 14.20
N ASP A 48 20.85 14.34 14.35
CA ASP A 48 21.95 13.70 15.08
C ASP A 48 21.61 13.56 16.56
N ASP A 49 20.96 14.58 17.15
CA ASP A 49 20.49 14.54 18.54
C ASP A 49 19.43 13.45 18.74
N ILE A 50 18.48 13.31 17.82
CA ILE A 50 17.44 12.26 17.89
C ILE A 50 18.05 10.87 17.78
N VAL A 51 18.99 10.67 16.84
CA VAL A 51 19.72 9.40 16.70
C VAL A 51 20.50 9.07 17.97
N GLN A 52 21.15 10.07 18.57
CA GLN A 52 21.89 9.88 19.81
C GLN A 52 20.93 9.59 20.98
N TYR A 53 19.85 10.34 21.09
CA TYR A 53 18.80 10.11 22.10
C TYR A 53 18.27 8.67 22.05
N ASN A 54 17.98 8.16 20.85
CA ASN A 54 17.49 6.79 20.68
C ASN A 54 18.54 5.72 21.02
N LYS A 55 19.83 6.00 20.82
CA LYS A 55 20.92 5.08 21.22
C LYS A 55 21.10 5.05 22.74
N ASP A 56 20.93 6.17 23.39
CA ASP A 56 21.16 6.34 24.83
C ASP A 56 19.95 5.91 25.66
N SER A 57 18.76 5.87 25.05
CA SER A 57 17.51 5.50 25.71
C SER A 57 17.27 4.01 25.66
N ALA A 58 17.04 3.38 26.80
CA ALA A 58 16.59 1.99 26.87
C ALA A 58 15.19 1.80 26.26
N TYR A 59 14.38 2.84 26.24
CA TYR A 59 13.02 2.87 25.72
C TYR A 59 12.82 4.17 24.93
N PRO A 60 13.04 4.15 23.59
CA PRO A 60 12.74 5.30 22.75
C PRO A 60 11.26 5.70 22.91
N PRO A 61 10.93 7.00 22.89
CA PRO A 61 9.56 7.44 23.05
C PRO A 61 8.67 6.90 21.94
N MET A 62 7.48 6.44 22.31
CA MET A 62 6.48 5.99 21.32
C MET A 62 5.97 7.18 20.53
N GLY A 63 5.91 7.04 19.23
CA GLY A 63 5.32 8.03 18.34
C GLY A 63 3.85 8.30 18.68
N PHE A 64 3.46 9.56 18.60
CA PHE A 64 2.07 9.96 18.71
C PHE A 64 1.25 9.42 17.53
N LEU A 65 -0.03 9.11 17.74
CA LEU A 65 -0.93 8.57 16.70
C LEU A 65 -0.48 7.23 16.07
N TRP A 66 0.10 6.37 16.86
CA TRP A 66 0.70 5.09 16.42
C TRP A 66 -0.30 4.12 15.73
N SER A 67 -1.61 4.22 16.00
CA SER A 67 -2.65 3.38 15.37
C SER A 67 -3.06 3.85 13.96
N SER A 68 -2.52 4.95 13.45
CA SER A 68 -2.75 5.41 12.09
C SER A 68 -1.49 5.28 11.25
N ASN A 69 -1.63 4.93 9.97
CA ASN A 69 -0.55 4.95 9.00
C ASN A 69 -0.64 6.24 8.18
N ASN A 70 0.47 6.92 8.01
CA ASN A 70 0.54 8.16 7.25
C ASN A 70 1.41 7.96 6.00
N SER A 71 0.96 8.47 4.85
CA SER A 71 1.75 8.45 3.63
C SER A 71 1.58 9.73 2.82
N VAL A 72 2.64 10.16 2.17
CA VAL A 72 2.61 11.29 1.25
C VAL A 72 2.50 10.76 -0.18
N THR A 73 1.53 11.27 -0.94
CA THR A 73 1.42 10.95 -2.36
C THR A 73 2.31 11.86 -3.18
N THR A 74 3.15 11.25 -4.01
CA THR A 74 4.06 11.89 -4.96
C THR A 74 3.64 11.56 -6.40
N ASP A 75 4.11 12.35 -7.35
CA ASP A 75 3.88 12.17 -8.78
C ASP A 75 5.18 12.40 -9.56
N LYS A 76 5.14 12.25 -10.88
CA LYS A 76 6.31 12.51 -11.73
C LYS A 76 6.86 13.93 -11.53
N GLU A 77 5.99 14.93 -11.38
CA GLU A 77 6.41 16.32 -11.16
C GLU A 77 7.24 16.46 -9.87
N PHE A 78 6.84 15.77 -8.78
CA PHE A 78 7.62 15.77 -7.54
C PHE A 78 9.06 15.29 -7.78
N TRP A 79 9.21 14.15 -8.43
CA TRP A 79 10.53 13.56 -8.66
C TRP A 79 11.37 14.39 -9.65
N ASP A 80 10.74 14.96 -10.68
CA ASP A 80 11.42 15.88 -11.60
C ASP A 80 11.96 17.10 -10.84
N LYS A 81 11.19 17.64 -9.87
CA LYS A 81 11.62 18.80 -9.05
C LYS A 81 12.71 18.44 -8.03
N VAL A 82 12.59 17.32 -7.36
CA VAL A 82 13.59 16.83 -6.39
C VAL A 82 14.95 16.64 -7.08
N ASN A 83 14.96 16.15 -8.32
CA ASN A 83 16.17 15.83 -9.08
C ASN A 83 16.84 17.06 -9.75
N ILE A 84 16.25 18.25 -9.67
CA ILE A 84 16.88 19.48 -10.20
C ILE A 84 18.19 19.76 -9.44
N LYS A 85 19.27 19.83 -10.19
CA LYS A 85 20.63 20.02 -9.61
C LYS A 85 20.87 21.48 -9.22
N ARG A 86 21.76 21.67 -8.26
CA ARG A 86 22.25 23.00 -7.89
C ARG A 86 22.94 23.65 -9.10
N GLY A 87 22.54 24.87 -9.44
CA GLY A 87 23.04 25.60 -10.62
C GLY A 87 22.04 25.67 -11.77
N ASP A 88 20.98 24.86 -11.77
CA ASP A 88 19.85 25.02 -12.68
C ASP A 88 19.04 26.26 -12.30
N GLU A 89 18.54 27.00 -13.32
CA GLU A 89 17.72 28.20 -13.12
C GLU A 89 16.46 27.94 -12.25
N LYS A 90 15.87 26.75 -12.40
CA LYS A 90 14.68 26.32 -11.65
C LYS A 90 14.98 25.80 -10.24
N TYR A 91 16.27 25.73 -9.87
CA TYR A 91 16.66 25.21 -8.56
C TYR A 91 16.06 26.01 -7.39
N ASN A 92 15.91 27.32 -7.59
CA ASN A 92 15.41 28.24 -6.59
C ASN A 92 13.91 28.55 -6.70
N ASP A 93 13.18 27.94 -7.64
CA ASP A 93 11.73 28.08 -7.74
C ASP A 93 11.05 27.59 -6.45
N ASP A 94 9.98 28.26 -6.04
CA ASP A 94 9.25 27.93 -4.79
C ASP A 94 8.72 26.49 -4.79
N VAL A 95 8.20 26.02 -5.94
CA VAL A 95 7.71 24.64 -6.07
C VAL A 95 8.86 23.63 -5.95
N THR A 96 10.03 23.93 -6.54
CA THR A 96 11.23 23.09 -6.48
C THR A 96 11.78 23.05 -5.04
N LYS A 97 11.85 24.20 -4.36
CA LYS A 97 12.22 24.29 -2.95
C LYS A 97 11.26 23.49 -2.07
N HIS A 98 9.95 23.64 -2.32
CA HIS A 98 8.93 22.90 -1.57
C HIS A 98 9.09 21.38 -1.75
N ALA A 99 9.21 20.90 -3.00
CA ALA A 99 9.41 19.46 -3.26
C ALA A 99 10.66 18.91 -2.55
N ARG A 100 11.78 19.61 -2.59
CA ARG A 100 13.01 19.21 -1.88
C ARG A 100 12.85 19.23 -0.37
N ASN A 101 12.17 20.21 0.19
CA ASN A 101 11.89 20.27 1.63
C ASN A 101 11.00 19.11 2.06
N VAL A 102 9.96 18.79 1.27
CA VAL A 102 9.12 17.62 1.52
C VAL A 102 9.95 16.34 1.48
N PHE A 103 10.78 16.15 0.45
CA PHE A 103 11.62 14.96 0.33
C PHE A 103 12.61 14.83 1.50
N LYS A 104 13.29 15.93 1.83
CA LYS A 104 14.22 15.97 2.96
C LYS A 104 13.51 15.59 4.26
N LEU A 105 12.37 16.21 4.56
CA LEU A 105 11.65 15.97 5.80
C LEU A 105 11.06 14.56 5.87
N LEU A 106 10.60 13.99 4.73
CA LEU A 106 10.14 12.59 4.64
C LEU A 106 11.26 11.61 5.02
N THR A 107 12.43 11.79 4.42
CA THR A 107 13.59 10.90 4.67
C THR A 107 14.11 11.06 6.10
N GLU A 108 14.18 12.27 6.60
CA GLU A 108 14.59 12.56 7.98
C GLU A 108 13.62 11.95 9.00
N ALA A 109 12.31 12.12 8.80
CA ALA A 109 11.31 11.57 9.70
C ALA A 109 11.34 10.03 9.72
N ALA A 110 11.33 9.41 8.55
CA ALA A 110 11.37 7.94 8.45
C ALA A 110 12.63 7.34 9.08
N TYR A 111 13.77 8.00 8.92
CA TYR A 111 15.05 7.55 9.49
C TYR A 111 15.11 7.77 11.00
N ALA A 112 14.76 8.99 11.47
CA ALA A 112 14.87 9.35 12.87
C ALA A 112 13.91 8.56 13.77
N ASP A 113 12.66 8.43 13.30
CA ASP A 113 11.62 7.74 14.05
C ASP A 113 11.75 6.21 13.97
N GLY A 114 12.58 5.70 13.05
CA GLY A 114 12.84 4.27 12.86
C GLY A 114 11.61 3.44 12.48
N THR A 115 10.52 4.10 12.08
CA THR A 115 9.22 3.47 11.81
C THR A 115 8.97 3.23 10.31
N GLY A 116 9.78 3.84 9.44
CA GLY A 116 9.53 3.87 8.00
C GLY A 116 8.34 4.74 7.59
N GLU A 117 7.77 5.50 8.52
CA GLU A 117 6.70 6.46 8.26
C GLU A 117 7.20 7.91 8.29
N PRO A 118 6.59 8.81 7.52
CA PRO A 118 5.51 8.57 6.56
C PRO A 118 5.96 7.77 5.34
N GLY A 119 5.07 6.90 4.83
CA GLY A 119 5.30 6.20 3.57
C GLY A 119 5.23 7.13 2.36
N ILE A 120 5.75 6.68 1.22
CA ILE A 120 5.67 7.40 -0.05
C ILE A 120 4.84 6.57 -1.02
N LEU A 121 3.76 7.16 -1.56
CA LEU A 121 2.89 6.53 -2.54
C LEU A 121 3.00 7.25 -3.88
N ASN A 122 3.23 6.50 -4.96
CA ASN A 122 3.24 7.06 -6.31
C ASN A 122 1.81 7.18 -6.83
N SER A 123 1.26 8.40 -6.84
CA SER A 123 -0.12 8.65 -7.28
C SER A 123 -0.34 8.37 -8.77
N ASP A 124 0.68 8.49 -9.61
CA ASP A 124 0.55 8.19 -11.04
C ASP A 124 0.41 6.68 -11.27
N MET A 125 1.09 5.86 -10.46
CA MET A 125 0.96 4.40 -10.51
C MET A 125 -0.37 3.91 -9.94
N LEU A 126 -0.87 4.56 -8.89
CA LEU A 126 -2.15 4.21 -8.28
C LEU A 126 -3.33 4.34 -9.24
N VAL A 127 -3.29 5.32 -10.15
CA VAL A 127 -4.38 5.61 -11.09
C VAL A 127 -4.20 4.95 -12.47
N GLN A 128 -3.03 4.38 -12.75
CA GLN A 128 -2.66 3.90 -14.07
C GLN A 128 -3.56 2.77 -14.59
N ASN A 129 -4.10 1.95 -13.68
CA ASN A 129 -4.96 0.82 -14.00
C ASN A 129 -6.34 0.92 -13.31
N ASP A 130 -6.79 2.13 -13.01
CA ASP A 130 -8.08 2.32 -12.35
C ASP A 130 -9.24 2.28 -13.35
N GLU A 131 -9.69 1.08 -13.64
CA GLU A 131 -10.85 0.81 -14.49
C GLU A 131 -12.19 1.17 -13.82
N GLY A 132 -12.18 1.28 -12.49
CA GLY A 132 -13.41 1.44 -11.72
C GLY A 132 -13.97 2.85 -11.66
N TRP A 133 -13.25 3.82 -12.18
CA TRP A 133 -13.68 5.22 -12.02
C TRP A 133 -14.94 5.57 -12.80
N ASP A 134 -15.06 5.07 -14.01
CA ASP A 134 -16.22 5.37 -14.87
C ASP A 134 -17.49 4.73 -14.33
N ASP A 135 -17.39 3.60 -13.64
CA ASP A 135 -18.52 2.93 -12.98
C ASP A 135 -19.06 3.73 -11.79
N LEU A 136 -18.23 4.49 -11.09
CA LEU A 136 -18.65 5.39 -10.01
C LEU A 136 -19.56 6.52 -10.52
N ASN A 137 -19.44 6.89 -11.78
CA ASN A 137 -20.29 7.92 -12.40
C ASN A 137 -21.67 7.39 -12.85
N ARG A 138 -21.86 6.07 -12.91
CA ARG A 138 -23.11 5.46 -13.43
C ARG A 138 -24.27 5.39 -12.44
N GLY A 139 -24.11 5.94 -11.23
CA GLY A 139 -25.19 5.92 -10.23
C GLY A 139 -25.46 4.56 -9.58
N ASP A 140 -24.96 3.47 -10.16
CA ASP A 140 -25.20 2.10 -9.70
C ASP A 140 -24.44 1.78 -8.41
N TYR A 141 -23.34 2.44 -8.19
CA TYR A 141 -22.48 2.26 -7.02
C TYR A 141 -23.14 2.82 -5.74
N VAL A 142 -23.81 3.96 -5.88
CA VAL A 142 -24.46 4.69 -4.79
C VAL A 142 -25.94 4.37 -4.69
N GLY A 143 -26.51 3.75 -5.71
CA GLY A 143 -27.95 3.61 -5.92
C GLY A 143 -28.46 2.19 -6.00
N SER A 144 -27.93 1.23 -5.24
CA SER A 144 -28.65 -0.04 -5.19
C SER A 144 -30.00 0.19 -4.51
N LYS A 145 -31.07 -0.30 -5.12
CA LYS A 145 -32.43 -0.27 -4.56
C LYS A 145 -32.54 -0.78 -3.12
N LYS A 146 -31.52 -1.51 -2.65
CA LYS A 146 -31.43 -2.04 -1.29
C LYS A 146 -30.85 -1.03 -0.28
N TYR A 147 -30.06 -0.04 -0.73
CA TYR A 147 -29.49 1.02 0.10
C TYR A 147 -29.76 2.35 -0.61
N GLN A 148 -31.01 2.80 -0.60
CA GLN A 148 -31.33 4.13 -1.11
C GLN A 148 -30.68 5.17 -0.19
N LEU A 149 -29.55 5.70 -0.63
CA LEU A 149 -29.01 6.90 -0.03
C LEU A 149 -29.96 8.06 -0.32
N ARG A 150 -30.12 8.95 0.62
CA ARG A 150 -30.86 10.20 0.43
C ARG A 150 -30.27 10.98 -0.75
N ASP A 151 -31.08 11.71 -1.46
CA ASP A 151 -30.68 12.47 -2.65
C ASP A 151 -29.51 13.43 -2.37
N ASP A 152 -29.53 14.10 -1.21
CA ASP A 152 -28.44 14.97 -0.76
C ASP A 152 -27.11 14.22 -0.60
N THR A 153 -27.15 12.99 -0.08
CA THR A 153 -25.98 12.14 0.05
C THR A 153 -25.47 11.68 -1.31
N GLN A 154 -26.33 11.34 -2.24
CA GLN A 154 -25.95 10.99 -3.62
C GLN A 154 -25.26 12.18 -4.32
N ILE A 155 -25.83 13.37 -4.18
CA ILE A 155 -25.24 14.60 -4.73
C ILE A 155 -23.86 14.86 -4.12
N LEU A 156 -23.73 14.72 -2.80
CA LEU A 156 -22.44 14.90 -2.10
C LEU A 156 -21.40 13.92 -2.62
N MET A 157 -21.75 12.62 -2.67
CA MET A 157 -20.84 11.56 -3.15
C MET A 157 -20.41 11.81 -4.59
N SER A 158 -21.32 12.21 -5.47
CA SER A 158 -21.00 12.55 -6.86
C SER A 158 -20.04 13.76 -6.95
N ARG A 159 -20.23 14.77 -6.12
CA ARG A 159 -19.32 15.93 -6.05
C ARG A 159 -17.95 15.55 -5.53
N LEU A 160 -17.87 14.71 -4.49
CA LEU A 160 -16.61 14.21 -3.94
C LEU A 160 -15.87 13.36 -4.99
N ALA A 161 -16.58 12.47 -5.68
CA ALA A 161 -16.02 11.65 -6.75
C ALA A 161 -15.41 12.51 -7.87
N LYS A 162 -16.16 13.50 -8.38
CA LYS A 162 -15.65 14.44 -9.39
C LYS A 162 -14.42 15.23 -8.90
N LYS A 163 -14.42 15.65 -7.64
CA LYS A 163 -13.29 16.36 -7.04
C LYS A 163 -12.07 15.43 -6.91
N ALA A 164 -12.27 14.21 -6.47
CA ALA A 164 -11.22 13.21 -6.32
C ALA A 164 -10.58 12.89 -7.68
N LYS A 165 -11.36 12.64 -8.73
CA LYS A 165 -10.86 12.41 -10.08
C LYS A 165 -9.98 13.57 -10.57
N ARG A 166 -10.47 14.80 -10.43
CA ARG A 166 -9.72 15.99 -10.86
C ARG A 166 -8.39 16.15 -10.11
N LYS A 167 -8.33 15.75 -8.86
CA LYS A 167 -7.16 15.86 -7.99
C LYS A 167 -6.28 14.59 -7.97
N LYS A 168 -6.64 13.55 -8.72
CA LYS A 168 -5.92 12.26 -8.77
C LYS A 168 -5.77 11.56 -7.40
N TYR A 169 -6.75 11.67 -6.51
CA TYR A 169 -6.73 10.98 -5.22
C TYR A 169 -7.97 10.12 -4.96
N HIS A 170 -8.61 9.67 -6.03
CA HIS A 170 -9.75 8.76 -5.97
C HIS A 170 -9.35 7.31 -5.69
N THR A 171 -8.10 6.99 -5.89
CA THR A 171 -7.51 5.71 -5.56
C THR A 171 -6.53 5.89 -4.40
N ILE A 172 -6.63 5.04 -3.41
CA ILE A 172 -5.73 4.98 -2.24
C ILE A 172 -5.19 3.56 -2.12
N THR A 173 -4.39 3.32 -1.11
CA THR A 173 -3.98 1.97 -0.75
C THR A 173 -4.69 1.52 0.53
N ASN A 174 -4.65 0.21 0.81
CA ASN A 174 -4.88 -0.29 2.15
C ASN A 174 -3.81 0.25 3.12
N PRO A 175 -4.00 0.11 4.45
CA PRO A 175 -3.10 0.73 5.45
C PRO A 175 -1.62 0.36 5.32
N CYS A 176 -1.31 -0.80 4.77
CA CYS A 176 0.07 -1.26 4.57
C CYS A 176 0.69 -0.81 3.23
N GLY A 177 -0.10 -0.20 2.33
CA GLY A 177 0.39 0.39 1.08
C GLY A 177 0.53 -0.57 -0.11
N GLU A 178 0.22 -1.86 0.04
CA GLU A 178 0.53 -2.90 -0.95
C GLU A 178 -0.57 -3.16 -1.98
N ILE A 179 -1.80 -2.72 -1.73
CA ILE A 179 -2.91 -2.88 -2.68
C ILE A 179 -3.62 -1.56 -2.94
N ALA A 180 -3.72 -1.18 -4.20
CA ALA A 180 -4.52 -0.04 -4.63
C ALA A 180 -6.01 -0.34 -4.51
N LEU A 181 -6.75 0.56 -3.89
CA LEU A 181 -8.17 0.45 -3.63
C LEU A 181 -8.89 1.71 -4.11
N ASN A 182 -10.16 1.54 -4.49
CA ASN A 182 -11.02 2.67 -4.76
C ASN A 182 -11.45 3.36 -3.44
N VAL A 183 -11.38 4.68 -3.41
CA VAL A 183 -11.77 5.50 -2.24
C VAL A 183 -13.20 5.20 -1.76
N LEU A 184 -14.10 4.82 -2.66
CA LEU A 184 -15.51 4.61 -2.36
C LEU A 184 -15.89 3.14 -2.11
N GLY A 185 -15.01 2.32 -1.60
CA GLY A 185 -15.39 0.99 -1.16
C GLY A 185 -14.58 -0.16 -1.73
N GLY A 186 -13.31 0.07 -2.04
CA GLY A 186 -12.40 -1.01 -2.42
C GLY A 186 -12.27 -2.04 -1.29
N PHE A 187 -12.18 -3.31 -1.67
CA PHE A 187 -12.00 -4.44 -0.77
C PHE A 187 -11.01 -5.44 -1.36
N CYS A 188 -10.16 -5.99 -0.54
CA CYS A 188 -9.22 -7.04 -0.92
C CYS A 188 -8.96 -7.99 0.25
N VAL A 189 -8.50 -9.18 -0.09
CA VAL A 189 -7.98 -10.18 0.86
C VAL A 189 -6.56 -10.57 0.46
N ILE A 190 -5.73 -10.88 1.45
CA ILE A 190 -4.30 -11.12 1.25
C ILE A 190 -3.91 -12.43 1.93
N ALA A 191 -3.01 -13.17 1.30
CA ALA A 191 -2.33 -14.33 1.88
C ALA A 191 -0.85 -14.31 1.53
N ASP A 192 0.00 -14.76 2.46
CA ASP A 192 1.42 -15.00 2.20
C ASP A 192 1.67 -16.50 2.11
N VAL A 193 2.41 -16.87 1.09
CA VAL A 193 2.99 -18.20 0.94
C VAL A 193 4.40 -18.19 1.53
N VAL A 194 4.80 -19.29 2.12
CA VAL A 194 6.15 -19.49 2.66
C VAL A 194 6.89 -20.51 1.79
N PRO A 195 7.46 -20.09 0.64
CA PRO A 195 7.95 -21.02 -0.38
C PRO A 195 9.16 -21.84 0.09
N TYR A 196 9.91 -21.39 1.07
CA TYR A 196 11.05 -22.16 1.58
C TYR A 196 10.64 -23.43 2.37
N HIS A 197 9.38 -23.56 2.77
CA HIS A 197 8.86 -24.80 3.40
C HIS A 197 8.67 -25.93 2.38
N ALA A 198 8.48 -25.61 1.11
CA ALA A 198 8.35 -26.61 0.06
C ALA A 198 9.66 -27.36 -0.16
N ASP A 199 9.59 -28.63 -0.57
CA ASP A 199 10.77 -29.44 -0.89
C ASP A 199 11.19 -29.28 -2.36
N THR A 200 10.25 -28.90 -3.23
CA THR A 200 10.49 -28.65 -4.66
C THR A 200 9.88 -27.34 -5.13
N LEU A 201 10.32 -26.82 -6.27
CA LEU A 201 9.72 -25.62 -6.88
C LEU A 201 8.28 -25.89 -7.34
N GLU A 202 7.96 -27.12 -7.72
CA GLU A 202 6.61 -27.56 -8.11
C GLU A 202 5.66 -27.51 -6.92
N GLU A 203 6.10 -27.96 -5.77
CA GLU A 203 5.33 -27.89 -4.52
C GLU A 203 5.11 -26.43 -4.08
N ALA A 204 6.15 -25.60 -4.16
CA ALA A 204 6.02 -24.18 -3.92
C ALA A 204 5.00 -23.53 -4.86
N GLU A 205 5.05 -23.83 -6.16
CA GLU A 205 4.09 -23.34 -7.15
C GLU A 205 2.65 -23.75 -6.81
N GLU A 206 2.42 -25.02 -6.43
CA GLU A 206 1.08 -25.47 -6.03
C GLU A 206 0.59 -24.75 -4.77
N ALA A 207 1.47 -24.42 -3.82
CA ALA A 207 1.10 -23.62 -2.67
C ALA A 207 0.56 -22.22 -3.07
N PHE A 208 1.15 -21.59 -4.09
CA PHE A 208 0.64 -20.34 -4.65
C PHE A 208 -0.72 -20.51 -5.33
N ARG A 209 -0.94 -21.62 -6.05
CA ARG A 209 -2.25 -21.96 -6.65
C ARG A 209 -3.31 -22.16 -5.56
N VAL A 210 -2.99 -22.92 -4.53
CA VAL A 210 -3.91 -23.14 -3.38
C VAL A 210 -4.26 -21.84 -2.68
N ALA A 211 -3.28 -20.98 -2.41
CA ALA A 211 -3.51 -19.66 -1.81
C ALA A 211 -4.44 -18.80 -2.67
N THR A 212 -4.27 -18.83 -3.99
CA THR A 212 -5.14 -18.13 -4.94
C THR A 212 -6.59 -18.60 -4.85
N ARG A 213 -6.81 -19.92 -4.87
CA ARG A 213 -8.16 -20.53 -4.70
C ARG A 213 -8.79 -20.14 -3.37
N ALA A 214 -8.01 -20.17 -2.29
CA ALA A 214 -8.48 -19.81 -0.95
C ALA A 214 -8.94 -18.35 -0.90
N LEU A 215 -8.14 -17.40 -1.41
CA LEU A 215 -8.50 -15.97 -1.42
C LEU A 215 -9.73 -15.67 -2.27
N LEU A 216 -9.87 -16.31 -3.42
CA LEU A 216 -11.06 -16.18 -4.26
C LEU A 216 -12.33 -16.64 -3.53
N ARG A 217 -12.23 -17.72 -2.77
CA ARG A 217 -13.33 -18.20 -1.93
C ARG A 217 -13.64 -17.27 -0.76
N VAL A 218 -12.63 -16.73 -0.10
CA VAL A 218 -12.82 -15.76 0.99
C VAL A 218 -13.55 -14.51 0.49
N ASN A 219 -13.25 -14.04 -0.71
CA ASN A 219 -13.94 -12.90 -1.32
C ASN A 219 -15.45 -13.15 -1.49
N LEU A 220 -15.86 -14.39 -1.74
CA LEU A 220 -17.29 -14.75 -1.86
C LEU A 220 -18.04 -14.61 -0.53
N MET A 221 -17.36 -14.69 0.59
CA MET A 221 -17.98 -14.63 1.92
C MET A 221 -18.39 -13.21 2.32
N SER A 222 -17.88 -12.17 1.64
CA SER A 222 -18.17 -10.78 1.96
C SER A 222 -19.52 -10.35 1.43
N SER A 223 -20.51 -10.18 2.29
CA SER A 223 -21.83 -9.61 1.92
C SER A 223 -21.78 -8.09 1.78
N VAL A 224 -20.96 -7.41 2.57
CA VAL A 224 -20.85 -5.94 2.60
C VAL A 224 -20.21 -5.41 1.31
N TYR A 225 -19.13 -6.06 0.86
CA TYR A 225 -18.36 -5.66 -0.32
C TYR A 225 -18.71 -6.48 -1.58
N GLY A 226 -19.80 -7.27 -1.55
CA GLY A 226 -20.14 -8.19 -2.64
C GLY A 226 -20.28 -7.54 -4.02
N LYS A 227 -20.71 -6.28 -4.08
CA LYS A 227 -20.78 -5.52 -5.34
C LYS A 227 -19.39 -5.18 -5.88
N GLU A 228 -18.49 -4.73 -5.01
CA GLU A 228 -17.11 -4.41 -5.38
C GLU A 228 -16.35 -5.67 -5.82
N VAL A 229 -16.53 -6.78 -5.11
CA VAL A 229 -15.98 -8.07 -5.49
C VAL A 229 -16.45 -8.52 -6.87
N LYS A 230 -17.75 -8.36 -7.17
CA LYS A 230 -18.28 -8.68 -8.51
C LYS A 230 -17.72 -7.78 -9.60
N ARG A 231 -17.43 -6.53 -9.28
CA ARG A 231 -16.92 -5.54 -10.23
C ARG A 231 -15.43 -5.71 -10.51
N THR A 232 -14.61 -5.77 -9.49
CA THR A 232 -13.14 -5.73 -9.61
C THR A 232 -12.43 -6.93 -9.02
N ASN A 233 -12.98 -7.55 -7.99
CA ASN A 233 -12.43 -8.72 -7.30
C ASN A 233 -10.90 -8.57 -7.10
N ARG A 234 -10.47 -8.12 -5.94
CA ARG A 234 -9.04 -7.94 -5.66
C ARG A 234 -8.59 -8.97 -4.63
N ILE A 235 -7.51 -9.67 -4.96
CA ILE A 235 -6.79 -10.54 -4.05
C ILE A 235 -5.32 -10.14 -4.04
N GLY A 236 -4.59 -10.53 -3.02
CA GLY A 236 -3.16 -10.31 -2.93
C GLY A 236 -2.46 -11.57 -2.45
N VAL A 237 -1.97 -12.38 -3.39
CA VAL A 237 -1.11 -13.51 -3.08
C VAL A 237 0.32 -13.01 -3.01
N GLY A 238 0.92 -13.08 -1.84
CA GLY A 238 2.28 -12.66 -1.57
C GLY A 238 3.15 -13.79 -1.05
N LEU A 239 4.32 -13.46 -0.60
CA LEU A 239 5.25 -14.41 0.01
C LEU A 239 6.03 -13.76 1.15
N THR A 240 6.51 -14.61 2.05
CA THR A 240 7.46 -14.28 3.10
C THR A 240 8.59 -15.29 3.12
N GLY A 241 9.69 -14.99 3.84
CA GLY A 241 10.85 -15.88 3.85
C GLY A 241 11.61 -15.90 2.53
N VAL A 242 11.70 -14.75 1.87
CA VAL A 242 12.34 -14.60 0.54
C VAL A 242 13.81 -14.99 0.57
N GLN A 243 14.53 -14.56 1.61
CA GLN A 243 15.96 -14.83 1.75
C GLN A 243 16.20 -16.31 2.07
N GLU A 244 15.38 -16.92 2.91
CA GLU A 244 15.43 -18.34 3.25
C GLU A 244 15.13 -19.19 2.02
N PHE A 245 14.17 -18.80 1.20
CA PHE A 245 13.86 -19.46 -0.06
C PHE A 245 15.03 -19.36 -1.05
N ALA A 246 15.61 -18.17 -1.21
CA ALA A 246 16.77 -17.96 -2.09
C ALA A 246 17.98 -18.80 -1.64
N TRP A 247 18.20 -18.90 -0.34
CA TRP A 247 19.28 -19.73 0.21
C TRP A 247 19.00 -21.23 0.05
N LYS A 248 17.78 -21.69 0.35
CA LYS A 248 17.42 -23.11 0.27
C LYS A 248 17.57 -23.64 -1.16
N PHE A 249 17.01 -22.96 -2.12
CA PHE A 249 16.90 -23.45 -3.49
C PHE A 249 18.08 -23.07 -4.39
N PHE A 250 18.66 -21.89 -4.19
CA PHE A 250 19.66 -21.32 -5.12
C PHE A 250 21.01 -21.04 -4.45
N LYS A 251 21.12 -21.18 -3.12
CA LYS A 251 22.32 -20.85 -2.34
C LYS A 251 22.73 -19.37 -2.43
N LEU A 252 21.76 -18.48 -2.68
CA LEU A 252 21.98 -17.05 -2.83
C LEU A 252 21.81 -16.33 -1.49
N GLY A 253 22.83 -15.56 -1.10
CA GLY A 253 22.74 -14.63 0.00
C GLY A 253 22.15 -13.28 -0.42
N PHE A 254 21.93 -12.39 0.55
CA PHE A 254 21.30 -11.09 0.27
C PHE A 254 22.02 -10.27 -0.81
N ARG A 255 23.36 -10.27 -0.82
CA ARG A 255 24.15 -9.55 -1.84
C ARG A 255 24.02 -10.17 -3.23
N ASP A 256 23.84 -11.48 -3.30
CA ASP A 256 23.68 -12.17 -4.59
C ASP A 256 22.31 -11.90 -5.20
N LEU A 257 21.29 -11.65 -4.37
CA LEU A 257 19.93 -11.31 -4.86
C LEU A 257 19.86 -9.97 -5.60
N ILE A 258 20.75 -9.03 -5.30
CA ILE A 258 20.85 -7.74 -5.99
C ILE A 258 21.80 -7.75 -7.19
N ASP A 259 22.48 -8.87 -7.43
CA ASP A 259 23.33 -9.10 -8.59
C ASP A 259 22.49 -9.75 -9.70
N GLU A 260 22.30 -9.03 -10.79
CA GLU A 260 21.40 -9.45 -11.90
C GLU A 260 21.85 -10.77 -12.56
N GLU A 261 23.16 -11.02 -12.64
CA GLU A 261 23.67 -12.26 -13.26
C GLU A 261 23.47 -13.46 -12.33
N LYS A 262 23.77 -13.31 -11.04
CA LYS A 262 23.67 -14.40 -10.07
C LYS A 262 22.22 -14.77 -9.74
N SER A 263 21.32 -13.79 -9.72
CA SER A 263 19.94 -13.98 -9.27
C SER A 263 18.96 -14.43 -10.36
N GLN A 264 19.41 -14.72 -11.57
CA GLN A 264 18.55 -15.07 -12.70
C GLN A 264 17.61 -16.23 -12.41
N GLU A 265 18.10 -17.35 -11.89
CA GLU A 265 17.29 -18.53 -11.58
C GLU A 265 16.24 -18.23 -10.50
N PHE A 266 16.60 -17.46 -9.50
CA PHE A 266 15.67 -16.99 -8.47
C PHE A 266 14.55 -16.16 -9.08
N TRP A 267 14.85 -15.19 -9.95
CA TRP A 267 13.83 -14.37 -10.60
C TRP A 267 12.98 -15.16 -11.60
N GLN A 268 13.53 -16.18 -12.23
CA GLN A 268 12.75 -17.12 -13.05
C GLN A 268 11.73 -17.87 -12.18
N ALA A 269 12.11 -18.34 -10.99
CA ALA A 269 11.18 -18.97 -10.06
C ALA A 269 10.10 -17.98 -9.59
N MET A 270 10.45 -16.73 -9.25
CA MET A 270 9.47 -15.70 -8.91
C MET A 270 8.47 -15.44 -10.04
N ASN A 271 8.94 -15.37 -11.28
CA ASN A 271 8.08 -15.22 -12.46
C ASN A 271 7.18 -16.45 -12.67
N ARG A 272 7.69 -17.65 -12.42
CA ARG A 272 6.91 -18.90 -12.47
C ARG A 272 5.75 -18.84 -11.46
N PHE A 273 5.99 -18.43 -10.21
CA PHE A 273 4.96 -18.30 -9.19
C PHE A 273 3.93 -17.22 -9.54
N ASN A 274 4.37 -16.06 -10.02
CA ASN A 274 3.47 -15.00 -10.48
C ASN A 274 2.58 -15.49 -11.66
N LYS A 275 3.12 -16.26 -12.59
CA LYS A 275 2.37 -16.86 -13.69
C LYS A 275 1.34 -17.86 -13.17
N ALA A 276 1.73 -18.74 -12.26
CA ALA A 276 0.84 -19.72 -11.63
C ALA A 276 -0.35 -19.05 -10.93
N VAL A 277 -0.13 -17.98 -10.18
CA VAL A 277 -1.20 -17.20 -9.55
C VAL A 277 -2.16 -16.64 -10.59
N LYS A 278 -1.65 -16.05 -11.67
CA LYS A 278 -2.48 -15.43 -12.72
C LYS A 278 -3.31 -16.47 -13.49
N GLU A 279 -2.73 -17.60 -13.82
CA GLU A 279 -3.41 -18.71 -14.49
C GLU A 279 -4.51 -19.28 -13.59
N GLU A 280 -4.17 -19.62 -12.36
CA GLU A 280 -5.12 -20.16 -11.38
C GLU A 280 -6.26 -19.17 -11.07
N ALA A 281 -5.94 -17.88 -10.94
CA ALA A 281 -6.96 -16.86 -10.70
C ALA A 281 -7.96 -16.81 -11.86
N LYS A 282 -7.51 -16.92 -13.09
CA LYS A 282 -8.38 -16.93 -14.28
C LYS A 282 -9.23 -18.19 -14.36
N GLU A 283 -8.61 -19.36 -14.21
CA GLU A 283 -9.28 -20.65 -14.32
C GLU A 283 -10.29 -20.86 -13.19
N TYR A 284 -9.86 -20.60 -11.96
CA TYR A 284 -10.71 -20.82 -10.81
C TYR A 284 -11.84 -19.79 -10.69
N SER A 285 -11.61 -18.53 -11.09
CA SER A 285 -12.70 -17.54 -11.17
C SER A 285 -13.78 -17.98 -12.16
N ALA A 286 -13.42 -18.51 -13.30
CA ALA A 286 -14.36 -19.08 -14.27
C ALA A 286 -15.13 -20.26 -13.66
N TYR A 287 -14.43 -21.17 -12.97
CA TYR A 287 -15.04 -22.33 -12.32
C TYR A 287 -16.09 -21.94 -11.27
N ILE A 288 -15.84 -20.91 -10.45
CA ILE A 288 -16.76 -20.45 -9.40
C ILE A 288 -17.72 -19.35 -9.86
N GLY A 289 -17.71 -18.97 -11.13
CA GLY A 289 -18.60 -17.95 -11.71
C GLY A 289 -18.34 -16.53 -11.17
N GLN A 290 -17.07 -16.18 -10.92
CA GLN A 290 -16.66 -14.86 -10.45
C GLN A 290 -15.86 -14.09 -11.51
N SER A 291 -15.78 -12.78 -11.37
CA SER A 291 -14.87 -11.97 -12.17
C SER A 291 -13.42 -12.31 -11.87
N VAL A 292 -12.59 -12.32 -12.90
CA VAL A 292 -11.13 -12.44 -12.72
C VAL A 292 -10.63 -11.25 -11.87
N PRO A 293 -9.80 -11.49 -10.85
CA PRO A 293 -9.33 -10.42 -9.99
C PRO A 293 -8.56 -9.34 -10.77
N HIS A 294 -8.86 -8.08 -10.47
CA HIS A 294 -8.13 -6.94 -11.02
C HIS A 294 -6.68 -6.90 -10.49
N THR A 295 -6.49 -7.22 -9.20
CA THR A 295 -5.17 -7.38 -8.57
C THR A 295 -5.05 -8.81 -8.07
N MET A 296 -3.94 -9.48 -8.33
CA MET A 296 -3.76 -10.91 -8.00
C MET A 296 -2.57 -11.14 -7.07
N THR A 297 -1.49 -10.40 -7.23
CA THR A 297 -0.26 -10.57 -6.46
C THR A 297 0.11 -9.30 -5.73
N THR A 298 0.74 -9.45 -4.57
CA THR A 298 1.25 -8.33 -3.79
C THR A 298 2.37 -8.78 -2.86
N ILE A 299 3.21 -7.83 -2.44
CA ILE A 299 4.18 -8.05 -1.35
C ILE A 299 3.75 -7.16 -0.20
N LYS A 300 3.28 -7.77 0.88
CA LYS A 300 2.95 -7.02 2.09
C LYS A 300 4.13 -6.99 3.05
N PRO A 301 4.24 -5.97 3.92
CA PRO A 301 5.17 -5.99 5.03
C PRO A 301 4.70 -7.03 6.05
N ALA A 302 5.30 -8.22 6.05
CA ALA A 302 4.86 -9.34 6.88
C ALA A 302 5.26 -9.19 8.36
N GLY A 303 6.16 -8.27 8.70
CA GLY A 303 6.59 -7.98 10.06
C GLY A 303 7.53 -9.01 10.70
N THR A 304 7.96 -9.99 9.92
CA THR A 304 8.92 -11.03 10.35
C THR A 304 9.88 -11.35 9.25
#